data_e82f7895646f67ae846d4a76870d541f
#
_entry.id   e82f7895646f67ae846d4a76870d541f
#
_cell.length_a   1.000
_cell.length_b   1.000
_cell.length_c   1.000
_cell.angle_alpha   90.00
_cell.angle_beta   90.00
_cell.angle_gamma   90.00
#
_symmetry.space_group_name_H-M   'P 1'
#
loop_
_entity.id
_entity.type
_entity.pdbx_description
1 polymer ?
#
loop_
_entity_poly.entity_id
_entity_poly.type
_entity_poly.pdbx_seq_one_letter_code
_entity_poly.pdbx_strand_id
1 'polypeptide(L)'
;MYGPPGTGKSSFIQALAGELDYDIAILNLSERGLTDDRLNHLLTIVPNRTLVLLEDVDAAFSNRREQSDADGYRGANVTFSGLLNALDGVASAEERIIFLTTNHVERLDEALVRPGRVDMTVRLGEVTRYQVGCLWDRFYQDLDTDGVYRKLFLDRLQELGLIEDESGNKADRSITTSAAALQGLFLYNKGNMEGAISMAEGLTYSVHTEALGQDQGKNE
;
A
#
# COMPACT_ATOMS: atom_id res chain seq x y z
N MET A 1 -2.48 3.89 -7.66
CA MET A 1 -1.40 2.96 -7.24
C MET A 1 -2.01 1.76 -6.55
N TYR A 2 -1.52 0.55 -6.82
CA TYR A 2 -2.07 -0.69 -6.26
C TYR A 2 -0.98 -1.70 -5.90
N GLY A 3 -1.32 -2.67 -5.06
CA GLY A 3 -0.42 -3.75 -4.66
C GLY A 3 -0.64 -4.18 -3.21
N PRO A 4 0.05 -5.23 -2.74
CA PRO A 4 -0.13 -5.78 -1.40
C PRO A 4 0.01 -4.73 -0.28
N PRO A 5 -0.58 -4.97 0.90
CA PRO A 5 -0.38 -4.09 2.05
C PRO A 5 1.10 -4.05 2.47
N GLY A 6 1.53 -2.94 3.05
CA GLY A 6 2.90 -2.78 3.52
C GLY A 6 3.98 -2.59 2.44
N THR A 7 3.62 -2.46 1.15
CA THR A 7 4.58 -2.23 0.06
C THR A 7 5.04 -0.79 -0.08
N GLY A 8 4.50 0.13 0.72
CA GLY A 8 4.95 1.52 0.76
C GLY A 8 4.18 2.48 -0.15
N LYS A 9 2.94 2.16 -0.58
CA LYS A 9 2.11 3.04 -1.44
C LYS A 9 1.98 4.46 -0.90
N SER A 10 1.45 4.61 0.31
CA SER A 10 1.28 5.93 0.95
C SER A 10 2.62 6.60 1.25
N SER A 11 3.64 5.82 1.66
CA SER A 11 4.98 6.37 1.92
C SER A 11 5.64 6.93 0.67
N PHE A 12 5.44 6.29 -0.49
CA PHE A 12 5.94 6.79 -1.77
C PHE A 12 5.27 8.13 -2.13
N ILE A 13 3.95 8.23 -1.95
CA ILE A 13 3.20 9.45 -2.25
C ILE A 13 3.64 10.61 -1.33
N GLN A 14 3.87 10.32 -0.04
CA GLN A 14 4.39 11.29 0.91
C GLN A 14 5.81 11.77 0.54
N ALA A 15 6.69 10.85 0.14
CA ALA A 15 8.03 11.20 -0.32
C ALA A 15 7.99 12.04 -1.59
N LEU A 16 7.08 11.71 -2.52
CA LEU A 16 6.88 12.47 -3.76
C LEU A 16 6.37 13.88 -3.47
N ALA A 17 5.46 14.05 -2.51
CA ALA A 17 4.99 15.37 -2.09
C ALA A 17 6.15 16.24 -1.59
N GLY A 18 7.02 15.67 -0.75
CA GLY A 18 8.22 16.37 -0.27
C GLY A 18 9.19 16.75 -1.39
N GLU A 19 9.41 15.86 -2.35
CA GLU A 19 10.31 16.11 -3.50
C GLU A 19 9.77 17.20 -4.42
N LEU A 20 8.45 17.27 -4.62
CA LEU A 20 7.81 18.26 -5.47
C LEU A 20 7.54 19.59 -4.75
N ASP A 21 7.78 19.69 -3.45
CA ASP A 21 7.38 20.82 -2.62
C ASP A 21 5.86 21.08 -2.73
N TYR A 22 5.07 20.01 -2.58
CA TYR A 22 3.61 20.01 -2.59
C TYR A 22 3.07 19.68 -1.21
N ASP A 23 1.97 20.30 -0.85
CA ASP A 23 1.19 19.88 0.29
C ASP A 23 0.56 18.50 0.06
N ILE A 24 0.13 17.82 1.11
CA ILE A 24 -0.59 16.55 1.01
C ILE A 24 -1.91 16.61 1.76
N ALA A 25 -2.99 16.26 1.07
CA ALA A 25 -4.32 16.08 1.64
C ALA A 25 -4.69 14.60 1.59
N ILE A 26 -4.94 13.99 2.75
CA ILE A 26 -5.29 12.57 2.86
C ILE A 26 -6.76 12.44 3.20
N LEU A 27 -7.48 11.63 2.43
CA LEU A 27 -8.89 11.34 2.60
C LEU A 27 -9.11 9.83 2.63
N ASN A 28 -9.71 9.35 3.73
CA ASN A 28 -10.16 7.98 3.84
C ASN A 28 -11.64 7.90 3.41
N LEU A 29 -11.89 7.25 2.27
CA LEU A 29 -13.26 7.11 1.71
C LEU A 29 -14.16 6.21 2.55
N SER A 30 -13.62 5.42 3.48
CA SER A 30 -14.37 4.57 4.41
C SER A 30 -14.80 5.32 5.67
N GLU A 31 -14.44 6.61 5.82
CA GLU A 31 -14.80 7.40 6.99
C GLU A 31 -16.33 7.51 7.13
N ARG A 32 -16.84 7.22 8.33
CA ARG A 32 -18.27 7.31 8.62
C ARG A 32 -18.77 8.75 8.51
N GLY A 33 -19.86 8.95 7.76
CA GLY A 33 -20.46 10.27 7.56
C GLY A 33 -19.80 11.11 6.48
N LEU A 34 -18.86 10.56 5.72
CA LEU A 34 -18.38 11.16 4.49
C LEU A 34 -19.45 10.95 3.39
N THR A 35 -20.15 12.01 3.02
CA THR A 35 -21.16 11.99 1.94
C THR A 35 -20.57 12.44 0.61
N ASP A 36 -21.27 12.21 -0.51
CA ASP A 36 -20.86 12.70 -1.83
C ASP A 36 -20.67 14.22 -1.84
N ASP A 37 -21.60 14.96 -1.22
CA ASP A 37 -21.52 16.43 -1.14
C ASP A 37 -20.30 16.88 -0.32
N ARG A 38 -20.04 16.20 0.79
CA ARG A 38 -18.88 16.50 1.64
C ARG A 38 -17.57 16.20 0.93
N LEU A 39 -17.50 15.06 0.21
CA LEU A 39 -16.34 14.71 -0.62
C LEU A 39 -16.08 15.78 -1.68
N ASN A 40 -17.11 16.16 -2.44
CA ASN A 40 -17.01 17.23 -3.44
C ASN A 40 -16.54 18.55 -2.82
N HIS A 41 -17.13 18.94 -1.68
CA HIS A 41 -16.72 20.15 -0.98
C HIS A 41 -15.25 20.09 -0.55
N LEU A 42 -14.82 19.00 0.10
CA LEU A 42 -13.44 18.83 0.52
C LEU A 42 -12.46 18.91 -0.66
N LEU A 43 -12.75 18.23 -1.77
CA LEU A 43 -11.92 18.29 -2.96
C LEU A 43 -11.88 19.68 -3.60
N THR A 44 -12.96 20.45 -3.48
CA THR A 44 -13.01 21.82 -4.02
C THR A 44 -12.14 22.80 -3.25
N ILE A 45 -12.07 22.67 -1.92
CA ILE A 45 -11.29 23.58 -1.06
C ILE A 45 -9.79 23.23 -0.93
N VAL A 46 -9.37 22.10 -1.52
CA VAL A 46 -7.93 21.74 -1.54
C VAL A 46 -7.14 22.84 -2.23
N PRO A 47 -6.04 23.33 -1.65
CA PRO A 47 -5.20 24.36 -2.27
C PRO A 47 -4.53 23.87 -3.55
N ASN A 48 -4.03 24.79 -4.35
CA ASN A 48 -3.12 24.47 -5.46
C ASN A 48 -1.81 23.86 -4.93
N ARG A 49 -1.08 23.15 -5.76
CA ARG A 49 0.17 22.44 -5.39
C ARG A 49 -0.03 21.44 -4.26
N THR A 50 -1.12 20.69 -4.31
CA THR A 50 -1.47 19.66 -3.31
C THR A 50 -1.58 18.29 -3.98
N LEU A 51 -0.92 17.28 -3.39
CA LEU A 51 -1.19 15.88 -3.67
C LEU A 51 -2.40 15.43 -2.84
N VAL A 52 -3.46 15.01 -3.52
CA VAL A 52 -4.64 14.43 -2.87
C VAL A 52 -4.50 12.92 -2.87
N LEU A 53 -4.46 12.32 -1.68
CA LEU A 53 -4.39 10.88 -1.50
C LEU A 53 -5.74 10.34 -1.02
N LEU A 54 -6.41 9.56 -1.87
CA LEU A 54 -7.61 8.80 -1.53
C LEU A 54 -7.20 7.37 -1.19
N GLU A 55 -7.23 7.03 0.10
CA GLU A 55 -6.75 5.74 0.60
C GLU A 55 -7.83 4.66 0.57
N ASP A 56 -7.38 3.42 0.33
CA ASP A 56 -8.15 2.17 0.42
C ASP A 56 -9.51 2.25 -0.29
N VAL A 57 -9.47 2.65 -1.57
CA VAL A 57 -10.67 2.84 -2.40
C VAL A 57 -11.51 1.56 -2.48
N ASP A 58 -10.87 0.39 -2.52
CA ASP A 58 -11.56 -0.91 -2.51
C ASP A 58 -12.36 -1.13 -1.22
N ALA A 59 -11.84 -0.77 -0.06
CA ALA A 59 -12.53 -0.93 1.23
C ALA A 59 -13.80 -0.08 1.30
N ALA A 60 -13.81 1.11 0.71
CA ALA A 60 -14.97 1.99 0.70
C ALA A 60 -16.16 1.40 -0.09
N PHE A 61 -15.90 0.52 -1.06
CA PHE A 61 -16.93 -0.01 -1.97
C PHE A 61 -17.19 -1.52 -1.84
N SER A 62 -16.31 -2.30 -1.20
CA SER A 62 -16.45 -3.75 -1.02
C SER A 62 -17.55 -4.13 -0.01
N ASN A 63 -17.69 -3.40 1.08
CA ASN A 63 -18.61 -3.74 2.17
C ASN A 63 -20.09 -3.45 1.88
N ARG A 64 -20.43 -2.95 0.69
CA ARG A 64 -21.82 -2.58 0.37
C ARG A 64 -22.71 -3.77 -0.01
N ARG A 65 -22.14 -4.89 -0.42
CA ARG A 65 -22.91 -6.09 -0.77
C ARG A 65 -23.37 -6.88 0.46
N GLU A 66 -22.68 -6.72 1.59
CA GLU A 66 -22.96 -7.51 2.81
C GLU A 66 -23.75 -6.75 3.88
N GLN A 67 -23.79 -5.41 3.85
CA GLN A 67 -24.45 -4.59 4.89
C GLN A 67 -25.88 -4.17 4.57
N SER A 68 -26.49 -4.70 3.51
CA SER A 68 -27.85 -4.28 3.12
C SER A 68 -28.97 -4.79 4.04
N ASP A 69 -28.74 -5.72 4.96
CA ASP A 69 -29.82 -6.45 5.62
C ASP A 69 -29.85 -6.43 7.16
N ALA A 70 -28.84 -5.92 7.88
CA ALA A 70 -28.79 -6.14 9.32
C ALA A 70 -29.04 -4.93 10.24
N ASP A 71 -28.70 -3.70 9.83
CA ASP A 71 -28.93 -2.53 10.68
C ASP A 71 -29.50 -1.35 9.90
N GLY A 72 -30.72 -0.96 10.23
CA GLY A 72 -31.48 0.13 9.59
C GLY A 72 -30.88 1.54 9.69
N TYR A 73 -29.58 1.67 9.96
CA TYR A 73 -28.83 2.92 9.95
C TYR A 73 -27.98 2.99 8.68
N ARG A 74 -28.60 3.45 7.61
CA ARG A 74 -27.87 3.88 6.40
C ARG A 74 -27.06 5.12 6.75
N GLY A 75 -25.85 4.90 7.31
CA GLY A 75 -24.87 5.97 7.39
C GLY A 75 -24.62 6.53 5.98
N ALA A 76 -24.73 7.83 5.83
CA ALA A 76 -24.42 8.49 4.56
C ALA A 76 -22.94 8.25 4.23
N ASN A 77 -22.67 7.45 3.24
CA ASN A 77 -21.33 7.09 2.76
C ASN A 77 -21.17 7.59 1.32
N VAL A 78 -19.93 7.83 0.92
CA VAL A 78 -19.61 8.19 -0.47
C VAL A 78 -20.12 7.11 -1.42
N THR A 79 -20.88 7.50 -2.44
CA THR A 79 -21.29 6.58 -3.49
C THR A 79 -20.21 6.45 -4.55
N PHE A 80 -20.19 5.32 -5.29
CA PHE A 80 -19.25 5.16 -6.39
C PHE A 80 -19.47 6.24 -7.46
N SER A 81 -20.72 6.57 -7.76
CA SER A 81 -21.07 7.67 -8.67
C SER A 81 -20.64 9.03 -8.13
N GLY A 82 -20.74 9.24 -6.79
CA GLY A 82 -20.26 10.45 -6.14
C GLY A 82 -18.76 10.61 -6.26
N LEU A 83 -18.00 9.51 -6.06
CA LEU A 83 -16.55 9.53 -6.29
C LEU A 83 -16.20 9.88 -7.74
N LEU A 84 -16.85 9.24 -8.73
CA LEU A 84 -16.60 9.53 -10.13
C LEU A 84 -16.89 10.99 -10.48
N ASN A 85 -18.02 11.52 -10.03
CA ASN A 85 -18.39 12.92 -10.23
C ASN A 85 -17.40 13.89 -9.55
N ALA A 86 -16.94 13.53 -8.37
CA ALA A 86 -15.97 14.32 -7.64
C ALA A 86 -14.61 14.37 -8.38
N LEU A 87 -14.16 13.23 -8.92
CA LEU A 87 -12.94 13.16 -9.72
C LEU A 87 -13.07 13.95 -11.02
N ASP A 88 -14.18 13.81 -11.74
CA ASP A 88 -14.48 14.56 -12.98
C ASP A 88 -14.54 16.08 -12.71
N GLY A 89 -15.08 16.48 -11.55
CA GLY A 89 -15.14 17.88 -11.11
C GLY A 89 -13.77 18.48 -10.75
N VAL A 90 -12.88 17.67 -10.16
CA VAL A 90 -11.53 18.10 -9.76
C VAL A 90 -10.53 18.04 -10.91
N ALA A 91 -10.78 17.23 -11.93
CA ALA A 91 -9.93 17.14 -13.13
C ALA A 91 -9.78 18.50 -13.87
N SER A 92 -10.66 19.45 -13.60
CA SER A 92 -10.57 20.83 -14.11
C SER A 92 -9.70 21.77 -13.24
N ALA A 93 -9.26 21.32 -12.06
CA ALA A 93 -8.43 22.15 -11.18
C ALA A 93 -6.95 22.02 -11.55
N GLU A 94 -6.29 23.15 -11.74
CA GLU A 94 -4.87 23.21 -12.08
C GLU A 94 -3.99 22.89 -10.86
N GLU A 95 -2.79 22.37 -11.11
CA GLU A 95 -1.74 22.11 -10.12
C GLU A 95 -2.14 21.13 -8.99
N ARG A 96 -3.02 20.17 -9.25
CA ARG A 96 -3.38 19.10 -8.32
C ARG A 96 -3.07 17.74 -8.91
N ILE A 97 -2.54 16.85 -8.09
CA ILE A 97 -2.28 15.45 -8.47
C ILE A 97 -3.08 14.57 -7.51
N ILE A 98 -3.93 13.70 -8.07
CA ILE A 98 -4.77 12.81 -7.28
C ILE A 98 -4.19 11.41 -7.32
N PHE A 99 -3.97 10.83 -6.15
CA PHE A 99 -3.59 9.44 -5.97
C PHE A 99 -4.75 8.64 -5.39
N LEU A 100 -5.04 7.53 -6.03
CA LEU A 100 -5.93 6.50 -5.53
C LEU A 100 -5.08 5.31 -5.11
N THR A 101 -5.26 4.80 -3.89
CA THR A 101 -4.59 3.58 -3.44
C THR A 101 -5.59 2.45 -3.21
N THR A 102 -5.18 1.24 -3.56
CA THR A 102 -5.96 0.02 -3.30
C THR A 102 -5.03 -1.16 -3.06
N ASN A 103 -5.46 -2.09 -2.23
CA ASN A 103 -4.80 -3.39 -2.09
C ASN A 103 -5.36 -4.41 -3.09
N HIS A 104 -6.56 -4.17 -3.62
CA HIS A 104 -7.32 -5.08 -4.46
C HIS A 104 -7.83 -4.40 -5.73
N VAL A 105 -6.96 -4.23 -6.72
CA VAL A 105 -7.33 -3.58 -7.99
C VAL A 105 -8.46 -4.32 -8.73
N GLU A 106 -8.53 -5.63 -8.56
CA GLU A 106 -9.55 -6.50 -9.14
C GLU A 106 -10.96 -6.27 -8.56
N ARG A 107 -11.07 -5.57 -7.44
CA ARG A 107 -12.36 -5.20 -6.83
C ARG A 107 -12.86 -3.84 -7.27
N LEU A 108 -12.03 -3.06 -7.95
CA LEU A 108 -12.42 -1.76 -8.47
C LEU A 108 -13.28 -1.92 -9.72
N ASP A 109 -14.26 -1.04 -9.84
CA ASP A 109 -15.08 -0.95 -11.06
C ASP A 109 -14.23 -0.39 -12.22
N GLU A 110 -14.36 -0.99 -13.40
CA GLU A 110 -13.65 -0.56 -14.60
C GLU A 110 -13.89 0.93 -14.94
N ALA A 111 -15.04 1.46 -14.56
CA ALA A 111 -15.36 2.87 -14.80
C ALA A 111 -14.40 3.84 -14.09
N LEU A 112 -13.76 3.40 -12.98
CA LEU A 112 -12.79 4.22 -12.27
C LEU A 112 -11.44 4.28 -13.03
N VAL A 113 -11.02 3.16 -13.62
CA VAL A 113 -9.72 3.02 -14.29
C VAL A 113 -9.74 3.40 -15.78
N ARG A 114 -10.88 3.91 -16.27
CA ARG A 114 -10.98 4.34 -17.68
C ARG A 114 -10.12 5.57 -17.97
N PRO A 115 -9.56 5.67 -19.20
CA PRO A 115 -8.90 6.87 -19.68
C PRO A 115 -9.76 8.14 -19.48
N GLY A 116 -9.14 9.21 -19.02
CA GLY A 116 -9.82 10.46 -18.66
C GLY A 116 -10.18 10.58 -17.16
N ARG A 117 -9.97 9.51 -16.35
CA ARG A 117 -10.11 9.54 -14.89
C ARG A 117 -8.82 9.07 -14.20
N VAL A 118 -8.22 8.00 -14.70
CA VAL A 118 -6.92 7.53 -14.24
C VAL A 118 -5.96 7.53 -15.42
N ASP A 119 -4.99 8.43 -15.37
CA ASP A 119 -3.98 8.60 -16.42
C ASP A 119 -2.86 7.57 -16.30
N MET A 120 -2.54 7.15 -15.08
CA MET A 120 -1.44 6.24 -14.81
C MET A 120 -1.79 5.21 -13.74
N THR A 121 -1.53 3.95 -14.04
CA THR A 121 -1.69 2.84 -13.12
C THR A 121 -0.33 2.25 -12.77
N VAL A 122 0.04 2.30 -11.48
CA VAL A 122 1.35 1.84 -10.99
C VAL A 122 1.15 0.74 -9.96
N ARG A 123 1.77 -0.42 -10.18
CA ARG A 123 1.83 -1.50 -9.20
C ARG A 123 3.07 -1.34 -8.33
N LEU A 124 2.89 -1.34 -7.01
CA LEU A 124 3.95 -1.56 -6.03
C LEU A 124 3.85 -3.02 -5.56
N GLY A 125 4.81 -3.80 -5.98
CA GLY A 125 4.87 -5.21 -5.66
C GLY A 125 5.68 -5.50 -4.39
N GLU A 126 6.07 -6.74 -4.28
CA GLU A 126 6.95 -7.27 -3.24
C GLU A 126 8.32 -6.57 -3.30
N VAL A 127 9.07 -6.65 -2.22
CA VAL A 127 10.41 -6.06 -2.17
C VAL A 127 11.37 -6.81 -3.09
N THR A 128 12.18 -6.05 -3.79
CA THR A 128 13.28 -6.56 -4.60
C THR A 128 14.55 -6.73 -3.75
N ARG A 129 15.48 -7.57 -4.21
CA ARG A 129 16.81 -7.72 -3.60
C ARG A 129 17.51 -6.37 -3.38
N TYR A 130 17.40 -5.48 -4.36
CA TYR A 130 17.95 -4.12 -4.25
C TYR A 130 17.33 -3.32 -3.11
N GLN A 131 16.00 -3.31 -3.03
CA GLN A 131 15.26 -2.57 -1.97
C GLN A 131 15.57 -3.11 -0.59
N VAL A 132 15.69 -4.43 -0.43
CA VAL A 132 16.12 -5.04 0.83
C VAL A 132 17.52 -4.56 1.23
N GLY A 133 18.45 -4.53 0.26
CA GLY A 133 19.80 -4.01 0.50
C GLY A 133 19.79 -2.55 0.95
N CYS A 134 19.01 -1.68 0.31
CA CYS A 134 18.86 -0.28 0.72
C CYS A 134 18.25 -0.14 2.12
N LEU A 135 17.27 -0.99 2.46
CA LEU A 135 16.69 -1.02 3.81
C LEU A 135 17.72 -1.47 4.85
N TRP A 136 18.50 -2.51 4.56
CA TRP A 136 19.58 -2.96 5.42
C TRP A 136 20.57 -1.85 5.70
N ASP A 137 21.07 -1.20 4.64
CA ASP A 137 22.04 -0.10 4.75
C ASP A 137 21.50 1.03 5.64
N ARG A 138 20.23 1.37 5.50
CA ARG A 138 19.58 2.40 6.31
C ARG A 138 19.59 2.09 7.82
N PHE A 139 19.52 0.81 8.20
CA PHE A 139 19.47 0.39 9.60
C PHE A 139 20.81 0.02 10.19
N TYR A 140 21.74 -0.48 9.36
CA TYR A 140 22.96 -1.14 9.84
C TYR A 140 24.26 -0.66 9.17
N GLN A 141 24.25 0.35 8.27
CA GLN A 141 25.46 0.80 7.56
C GLN A 141 26.62 1.18 8.50
N ASP A 142 26.31 1.74 9.66
CA ASP A 142 27.33 2.13 10.64
C ASP A 142 27.94 0.93 11.39
N LEU A 143 27.30 -0.24 11.33
CA LEU A 143 27.70 -1.48 11.99
C LEU A 143 28.27 -2.49 11.01
N ASP A 144 27.73 -2.58 9.80
CA ASP A 144 28.09 -3.50 8.72
C ASP A 144 28.91 -2.77 7.64
N THR A 145 30.06 -2.25 8.07
CA THR A 145 30.91 -1.40 7.21
C THR A 145 31.56 -2.15 6.04
N ASP A 146 31.70 -3.47 6.16
CA ASP A 146 32.25 -4.35 5.13
C ASP A 146 31.17 -5.06 4.28
N GLY A 147 29.89 -4.91 4.65
CA GLY A 147 28.75 -5.47 3.94
C GLY A 147 28.60 -6.99 4.04
N VAL A 148 29.31 -7.63 4.95
CA VAL A 148 29.28 -9.10 5.14
C VAL A 148 27.92 -9.55 5.63
N TYR A 149 27.37 -8.91 6.65
CA TYR A 149 26.07 -9.28 7.21
C TYR A 149 24.92 -8.94 6.24
N ARG A 150 25.04 -7.84 5.48
CA ARG A 150 24.12 -7.52 4.40
C ARG A 150 24.00 -8.65 3.39
N LYS A 151 25.15 -9.19 2.96
CA LYS A 151 25.18 -10.31 2.04
C LYS A 151 24.56 -11.55 2.65
N LEU A 152 24.92 -11.91 3.87
CA LEU A 152 24.35 -13.06 4.59
C LEU A 152 22.82 -12.95 4.74
N PHE A 153 22.31 -11.75 5.04
CA PHE A 153 20.88 -11.52 5.13
C PHE A 153 20.17 -11.69 3.79
N LEU A 154 20.72 -11.12 2.72
CA LEU A 154 20.16 -11.27 1.36
C LEU A 154 20.16 -12.72 0.90
N ASP A 155 21.25 -13.47 1.16
CA ASP A 155 21.35 -14.87 0.81
C ASP A 155 20.32 -15.70 1.63
N ARG A 156 20.15 -15.37 2.92
CA ARG A 156 19.12 -16.01 3.76
C ARG A 156 17.71 -15.79 3.25
N LEU A 157 17.35 -14.56 2.84
CA LEU A 157 16.04 -14.27 2.27
C LEU A 157 15.82 -14.99 0.92
N GLN A 158 16.86 -15.14 0.13
CA GLN A 158 16.83 -15.90 -1.12
C GLN A 158 16.62 -17.42 -0.86
N GLU A 159 17.31 -18.01 0.12
CA GLU A 159 17.09 -19.41 0.54
C GLU A 159 15.64 -19.65 0.99
N LEU A 160 15.05 -18.68 1.69
CA LEU A 160 13.65 -18.71 2.14
C LEU A 160 12.64 -18.45 0.99
N GLY A 161 13.11 -18.15 -0.22
CA GLY A 161 12.26 -17.84 -1.36
C GLY A 161 11.53 -16.49 -1.28
N LEU A 162 11.94 -15.61 -0.35
CA LEU A 162 11.30 -14.32 -0.12
C LEU A 162 11.68 -13.25 -1.14
N ILE A 163 12.87 -13.36 -1.71
CA ILE A 163 13.38 -12.45 -2.76
C ILE A 163 13.91 -13.23 -3.96
N GLU A 164 14.06 -12.54 -5.08
CA GLU A 164 14.65 -13.08 -6.31
C GLU A 164 16.16 -13.34 -6.13
N ASP A 165 16.68 -14.29 -6.90
CA ASP A 165 18.13 -14.50 -7.03
C ASP A 165 18.79 -13.37 -7.84
N GLU A 166 20.11 -13.42 -8.02
CA GLU A 166 20.86 -12.42 -8.79
C GLU A 166 20.47 -12.40 -10.28
N SER A 167 19.83 -13.45 -10.79
CA SER A 167 19.33 -13.58 -12.16
C SER A 167 17.87 -13.16 -12.32
N GLY A 168 17.22 -12.70 -11.23
CA GLY A 168 15.82 -12.30 -11.23
C GLY A 168 14.82 -13.45 -11.17
N ASN A 169 15.28 -14.66 -10.80
CA ASN A 169 14.41 -15.81 -10.61
C ASN A 169 14.00 -15.94 -9.14
N LYS A 170 12.78 -16.37 -8.92
CA LYS A 170 12.23 -16.67 -7.59
C LYS A 170 11.74 -18.11 -7.55
N ALA A 171 12.19 -18.86 -6.55
CA ALA A 171 11.88 -20.29 -6.42
C ALA A 171 10.38 -20.54 -6.22
N ASP A 172 9.73 -19.73 -5.42
CA ASP A 172 8.28 -19.76 -5.20
C ASP A 172 7.72 -18.33 -5.19
N ARG A 173 6.85 -18.05 -6.15
CA ARG A 173 6.19 -16.73 -6.28
C ARG A 173 5.04 -16.52 -5.30
N SER A 174 4.61 -17.56 -4.59
CA SER A 174 3.56 -17.48 -3.58
C SER A 174 4.07 -16.94 -2.24
N ILE A 175 5.37 -17.09 -1.96
CA ILE A 175 5.99 -16.62 -0.72
C ILE A 175 6.55 -15.21 -0.98
N THR A 176 6.02 -14.23 -0.28
CA THR A 176 6.40 -12.82 -0.47
C THR A 176 6.62 -12.14 0.87
N THR A 177 7.37 -11.06 0.87
CA THR A 177 7.50 -10.20 2.04
C THR A 177 7.32 -8.73 1.65
N SER A 178 6.91 -7.91 2.60
CA SER A 178 6.70 -6.48 2.39
C SER A 178 7.82 -5.65 3.01
N ALA A 179 7.98 -4.40 2.53
CA ALA A 179 8.91 -3.45 3.12
C ALA A 179 8.58 -3.18 4.61
N ALA A 180 7.29 -3.16 4.96
CA ALA A 180 6.85 -2.96 6.35
C ALA A 180 7.26 -4.12 7.26
N ALA A 181 7.15 -5.38 6.80
CA ALA A 181 7.58 -6.55 7.57
C ALA A 181 9.09 -6.53 7.81
N LEU A 182 9.89 -6.18 6.79
CA LEU A 182 11.33 -6.03 6.92
C LEU A 182 11.70 -4.91 7.91
N GLN A 183 11.05 -3.75 7.82
CA GLN A 183 11.26 -2.66 8.76
C GLN A 183 10.94 -3.09 10.19
N GLY A 184 9.85 -3.83 10.40
CA GLY A 184 9.49 -4.39 11.71
C GLY A 184 10.60 -5.31 12.25
N LEU A 185 11.12 -6.20 11.42
CA LEU A 185 12.24 -7.08 11.79
C LEU A 185 13.49 -6.29 12.20
N PHE A 186 13.85 -5.26 11.42
CA PHE A 186 15.04 -4.43 11.71
C PHE A 186 14.86 -3.55 12.94
N LEU A 187 13.66 -3.02 13.17
CA LEU A 187 13.35 -2.26 14.39
C LEU A 187 13.45 -3.14 15.65
N TYR A 188 12.95 -4.37 15.57
CA TYR A 188 13.04 -5.33 16.67
C TYR A 188 14.50 -5.72 16.97
N ASN A 189 15.31 -5.86 15.91
CA ASN A 189 16.71 -6.25 16.01
C ASN A 189 17.66 -5.04 15.86
N LYS A 190 17.26 -3.86 16.34
CA LYS A 190 18.09 -2.66 16.24
C LYS A 190 19.46 -2.87 16.88
N GLY A 191 20.53 -2.74 16.06
CA GLY A 191 21.90 -2.97 16.50
C GLY A 191 22.32 -4.44 16.61
N ASN A 192 21.46 -5.40 16.27
CA ASN A 192 21.72 -6.84 16.31
C ASN A 192 21.51 -7.47 14.93
N MET A 193 22.55 -7.47 14.12
CA MET A 193 22.51 -8.00 12.74
C MET A 193 22.30 -9.52 12.71
N GLU A 194 22.95 -10.25 13.63
CA GLU A 194 22.80 -11.71 13.75
C GLU A 194 21.35 -12.08 14.13
N GLY A 195 20.75 -11.32 15.03
CA GLY A 195 19.33 -11.47 15.40
C GLY A 195 18.41 -11.26 14.20
N ALA A 196 18.64 -10.24 13.38
CA ALA A 196 17.87 -10.00 12.17
C ALA A 196 17.97 -11.17 11.16
N ILE A 197 19.15 -11.74 10.99
CA ILE A 197 19.38 -12.89 10.09
C ILE A 197 18.67 -14.14 10.63
N SER A 198 18.84 -14.44 11.93
CA SER A 198 18.26 -15.63 12.55
C SER A 198 16.72 -15.59 12.56
N MET A 199 16.12 -14.41 12.71
CA MET A 199 14.67 -14.21 12.75
C MET A 199 14.04 -14.01 11.37
N ALA A 200 14.82 -13.99 10.29
CA ALA A 200 14.32 -13.79 8.92
C ALA A 200 13.27 -14.84 8.51
N GLU A 201 13.34 -16.05 9.05
CA GLU A 201 12.35 -17.11 8.82
C GLU A 201 10.94 -16.71 9.27
N GLY A 202 10.82 -15.87 10.31
CA GLY A 202 9.55 -15.34 10.76
C GLY A 202 8.80 -14.50 9.72
N LEU A 203 9.50 -13.97 8.72
CA LEU A 203 8.87 -13.24 7.61
C LEU A 203 7.99 -14.14 6.72
N THR A 204 8.21 -15.45 6.70
CA THR A 204 7.40 -16.41 5.93
C THR A 204 6.04 -16.65 6.55
N TYR A 205 5.90 -16.52 7.87
CA TYR A 205 4.66 -16.80 8.62
C TYR A 205 3.62 -15.68 8.46
N SER A 206 4.03 -14.45 8.19
CA SER A 206 3.11 -13.33 7.97
C SER A 206 2.21 -13.53 6.74
N VAL A 207 2.65 -14.28 5.74
CA VAL A 207 1.89 -14.58 4.52
C VAL A 207 0.78 -15.60 4.79
N HIS A 208 1.02 -16.59 5.67
CA HIS A 208 0.03 -17.63 5.96
C HIS A 208 -1.11 -17.14 6.86
N THR A 209 -0.87 -16.16 7.72
CA THR A 209 -1.90 -15.63 8.63
C THR A 209 -2.94 -14.80 7.87
N GLU A 210 -2.55 -14.09 6.82
CA GLU A 210 -3.48 -13.35 5.95
C GLU A 210 -4.34 -14.30 5.10
N ALA A 211 -3.78 -15.43 4.64
CA ALA A 211 -4.52 -16.43 3.87
C ALA A 211 -5.55 -17.20 4.72
N LEU A 212 -5.24 -17.49 6.00
CA LEU A 212 -6.16 -18.20 6.91
C LEU A 212 -7.29 -17.30 7.42
N GLY A 213 -7.11 -15.98 7.46
CA GLY A 213 -8.16 -15.02 7.82
C GLY A 213 -9.27 -14.90 6.77
N GLN A 214 -9.00 -15.31 5.53
CA GLN A 214 -9.98 -15.26 4.43
C GLN A 214 -10.82 -16.54 4.30
N ASP A 215 -10.39 -17.65 4.87
CA ASP A 215 -11.07 -18.96 4.71
C ASP A 215 -12.04 -19.31 5.85
N GLN A 216 -12.02 -18.57 6.96
CA GLN A 216 -12.97 -18.81 8.07
C GLN A 216 -14.33 -18.14 7.89
N GLY A 217 -14.54 -17.38 6.81
CA GLY A 217 -15.82 -16.73 6.48
C GLY A 217 -16.74 -17.52 5.55
N LYS A 218 -16.41 -18.78 5.19
CA LYS A 218 -17.21 -19.56 4.23
C LYS A 218 -17.93 -20.79 4.77
N ASN A 219 -17.87 -21.04 6.07
CA ASN A 219 -18.61 -22.14 6.71
C ASN A 219 -19.32 -21.65 7.98
N GLU A 220 -20.43 -20.97 7.80
CA GLU A 220 -21.59 -21.00 8.70
C GLU A 220 -22.84 -20.52 7.94
#